data_29bd3691db54c3b463d08039a5c4764d
#
_entry.id   29bd3691db54c3b463d08039a5c4764d
#
_cell.length_a   1.000
_cell.length_b   1.000
_cell.length_c   1.000
_cell.angle_alpha   90.00
_cell.angle_beta   90.00
_cell.angle_gamma   90.00
#
_symmetry.space_group_name_H-M   'P 1'
#
loop_
_entity.id
_entity.type
_entity.pdbx_description
1 polymer ?
#
loop_
_entity_poly.entity_id
_entity_poly.type
_entity_poly.pdbx_seq_one_letter_code
_entity_poly.pdbx_strand_id
1 'polypeptide(L)'
;MASGLLYTVSCSAAYAQTDLKQAVSALSNVLSHEATITFPGGANWDSLQLRSSSPRISPHYSVVVQVATESDVQATVTLANRFNIPFLAVAGGHGWTTSLNNLPYGIQINMRKLNTTTLGQGGKTAIVGGGALQYEATRALFAKGKYAVTGLCECTSVVGPLLGGGHSVLQGQHGYSLDGLVSARVVTATGKLVEASRTKNADLFWALQGAGHNFGILTSFEVKAYDVPSTWTIYSLVFSNDKLESLFKLINEFEGPSIKRSAKLVLTGAFAKIPAVDPVNPVIAYSIAYEGPQAEAEQYAARFTALGPLSTTLSTNIAYPDIYKVLGSDINNHVCSKNGRLTGGGLTLPAWDLPGVRKAFSIFTNVTADPRFATSALLIENYGMQGVRAVDPASTALALEERRHPILTSAGLWWTAEGEQATQDAYAYVRAIRDALAMGVDKSGEKRHCYVNYANGEESKPELYGYDDRLARLTRLKREWDPKNSFRYYNPIV
;
A
#
# COMPACT_ATOMS: atom_id res chain seq x y z
N MET A 1 40.87 13.19 24.86
CA MET A 1 40.61 12.61 23.49
C MET A 1 39.13 12.65 23.10
N ALA A 2 38.31 13.55 23.61
CA ALA A 2 36.86 13.65 23.29
C ALA A 2 36.49 14.84 22.39
N SER A 3 37.43 15.75 22.07
CA SER A 3 37.15 16.96 21.27
C SER A 3 37.27 16.78 19.76
N GLY A 4 37.85 15.67 19.27
CA GLY A 4 38.08 15.46 17.82
C GLY A 4 36.87 14.92 17.05
N LEU A 5 35.94 14.19 17.70
CA LEU A 5 34.78 13.59 17.03
C LEU A 5 33.65 14.60 16.74
N LEU A 6 33.50 15.62 17.59
CA LEU A 6 32.46 16.66 17.39
C LEU A 6 32.77 17.60 16.22
N TYR A 7 34.06 17.85 15.93
CA TYR A 7 34.47 18.73 14.83
C TYR A 7 34.34 18.07 13.46
N THR A 8 34.49 16.75 13.33
CA THR A 8 34.37 16.05 12.06
C THR A 8 32.90 15.90 11.61
N VAL A 9 31.97 15.73 12.55
CA VAL A 9 30.52 15.65 12.26
C VAL A 9 29.97 17.02 11.82
N SER A 10 30.41 18.11 12.43
CA SER A 10 29.99 19.47 12.08
C SER A 10 30.53 19.93 10.70
N CYS A 11 31.75 19.55 10.31
CA CYS A 11 32.28 19.88 8.99
C CYS A 11 31.55 19.13 7.87
N SER A 12 31.26 17.83 8.03
CA SER A 12 30.55 17.06 7.00
C SER A 12 29.12 17.54 6.75
N ALA A 13 28.41 17.96 7.80
CA ALA A 13 27.06 18.54 7.70
C ALA A 13 27.08 19.91 7.01
N ALA A 14 28.07 20.75 7.27
CA ALA A 14 28.23 22.06 6.64
C ALA A 14 28.56 21.95 5.16
N TYR A 15 29.41 21.00 4.74
CA TYR A 15 29.68 20.71 3.33
C TYR A 15 28.43 20.22 2.61
N ALA A 16 27.71 19.26 3.16
CA ALA A 16 26.47 18.75 2.57
C ALA A 16 25.39 19.85 2.42
N GLN A 17 25.34 20.81 3.32
CA GLN A 17 24.41 21.95 3.26
C GLN A 17 24.81 22.98 2.20
N THR A 18 26.10 23.16 1.94
CA THR A 18 26.62 24.05 0.89
C THR A 18 26.34 23.47 -0.48
N ASP A 19 26.61 22.17 -0.68
CA ASP A 19 26.34 21.44 -1.91
C ASP A 19 24.84 21.45 -2.23
N LEU A 20 23.98 21.27 -1.23
CA LEU A 20 22.53 21.34 -1.40
C LEU A 20 22.06 22.73 -1.85
N LYS A 21 22.56 23.81 -1.25
CA LYS A 21 22.18 25.19 -1.64
C LYS A 21 22.60 25.47 -3.10
N GLN A 22 23.79 25.07 -3.49
CA GLN A 22 24.29 25.23 -4.87
C GLN A 22 23.45 24.39 -5.86
N ALA A 23 23.12 23.15 -5.49
CA ALA A 23 22.27 22.29 -6.28
C ALA A 23 20.88 22.90 -6.47
N VAL A 24 20.25 23.39 -5.41
CA VAL A 24 18.92 24.00 -5.47
C VAL A 24 18.90 25.28 -6.27
N SER A 25 19.95 26.12 -6.17
CA SER A 25 20.10 27.31 -7.01
C SER A 25 20.19 26.94 -8.51
N ALA A 26 20.92 25.87 -8.85
CA ALA A 26 20.97 25.39 -10.22
C ALA A 26 19.65 24.78 -10.70
N LEU A 27 18.92 24.11 -9.80
CA LEU A 27 17.65 23.47 -10.10
C LEU A 27 16.54 24.49 -10.42
N SER A 28 16.47 25.60 -9.68
CA SER A 28 15.46 26.64 -9.88
C SER A 28 15.44 27.22 -11.29
N ASN A 29 16.58 27.18 -12.00
CA ASN A 29 16.71 27.70 -13.36
C ASN A 29 16.22 26.75 -14.46
N VAL A 30 15.97 25.47 -14.14
CA VAL A 30 15.62 24.42 -15.11
C VAL A 30 14.27 23.78 -14.86
N LEU A 31 13.68 24.02 -13.71
CA LEU A 31 12.33 23.55 -13.40
C LEU A 31 11.27 24.32 -14.20
N SER A 32 10.14 23.65 -14.46
CA SER A 32 8.96 24.28 -15.04
C SER A 32 8.40 25.36 -14.10
N HIS A 33 7.65 26.31 -14.67
CA HIS A 33 7.03 27.42 -13.91
C HIS A 33 6.11 26.93 -12.78
N GLU A 34 5.45 25.80 -12.99
CA GLU A 34 4.51 25.23 -12.01
C GLU A 34 5.22 24.44 -10.87
N ALA A 35 6.47 24.09 -11.04
CA ALA A 35 7.24 23.42 -9.99
C ALA A 35 7.57 24.39 -8.85
N THR A 36 7.69 23.86 -7.63
CA THR A 36 8.05 24.67 -6.46
C THR A 36 9.14 24.01 -5.64
N ILE A 37 9.97 24.83 -5.01
CA ILE A 37 11.00 24.40 -4.08
C ILE A 37 10.69 25.00 -2.71
N THR A 38 10.62 24.14 -1.68
CA THR A 38 10.31 24.55 -0.31
C THR A 38 11.40 24.04 0.63
N PHE A 39 11.92 24.96 1.44
CA PHE A 39 12.92 24.68 2.50
C PHE A 39 12.26 24.60 3.89
N PRO A 40 12.94 24.07 4.90
CA PRO A 40 12.50 24.13 6.28
C PRO A 40 12.14 25.55 6.70
N GLY A 41 10.96 25.70 7.32
CA GLY A 41 10.41 27.01 7.70
C GLY A 41 9.72 27.78 6.57
N GLY A 42 9.76 27.29 5.32
CA GLY A 42 9.02 27.86 4.21
C GLY A 42 7.52 27.52 4.24
N ALA A 43 6.74 28.17 3.39
CA ALA A 43 5.30 27.95 3.30
C ALA A 43 4.99 26.48 3.02
N ASN A 44 4.05 25.90 3.78
CA ASN A 44 3.60 24.50 3.68
C ASN A 44 4.69 23.43 3.96
N TRP A 45 5.87 23.81 4.45
CA TRP A 45 6.94 22.84 4.74
C TRP A 45 6.45 21.67 5.58
N ASP A 46 5.82 21.95 6.73
CA ASP A 46 5.38 20.91 7.65
C ASP A 46 4.34 19.97 7.01
N SER A 47 3.39 20.51 6.27
CA SER A 47 2.37 19.72 5.60
C SER A 47 2.91 18.87 4.44
N LEU A 48 3.91 19.37 3.70
CA LEU A 48 4.52 18.66 2.55
C LEU A 48 5.31 17.42 2.97
N GLN A 49 5.89 17.40 4.16
CA GLN A 49 6.64 16.25 4.66
C GLN A 49 5.79 15.24 5.44
N LEU A 50 4.53 15.57 5.78
CA LEU A 50 3.68 14.68 6.56
C LEU A 50 3.37 13.38 5.82
N ARG A 51 3.49 12.29 6.55
CA ARG A 51 3.11 10.94 6.17
C ARG A 51 1.97 10.43 7.05
N SER A 52 1.30 9.35 6.66
CA SER A 52 0.26 8.74 7.50
C SER A 52 0.84 8.28 8.85
N SER A 53 2.05 7.76 8.85
CA SER A 53 2.74 7.22 10.03
C SER A 53 3.84 8.13 10.58
N SER A 54 3.83 9.45 10.30
CA SER A 54 4.61 10.42 11.09
C SER A 54 4.03 10.48 12.51
N PRO A 55 4.81 10.65 13.55
CA PRO A 55 6.24 10.91 13.64
C PRO A 55 7.14 9.66 13.60
N ARG A 56 6.60 8.43 13.52
CA ARG A 56 7.41 7.21 13.50
C ARG A 56 8.21 7.04 12.20
N ILE A 57 7.62 7.36 11.05
CA ILE A 57 8.25 7.33 9.75
C ILE A 57 8.54 8.76 9.31
N SER A 58 9.77 9.17 9.56
CA SER A 58 10.23 10.54 9.37
C SER A 58 11.56 10.58 8.61
N PRO A 59 11.56 10.34 7.28
CA PRO A 59 12.74 10.57 6.45
C PRO A 59 13.19 12.02 6.60
N HIS A 60 14.50 12.25 6.70
CA HIS A 60 15.03 13.60 6.91
C HIS A 60 15.15 14.32 5.56
N TYR A 61 14.19 15.19 5.25
CA TYR A 61 14.25 16.03 4.08
C TYR A 61 14.97 17.36 4.40
N SER A 62 15.85 17.79 3.50
CA SER A 62 16.47 19.11 3.55
C SER A 62 15.80 20.11 2.63
N VAL A 63 15.04 19.61 1.63
CA VAL A 63 14.28 20.38 0.68
C VAL A 63 13.17 19.52 0.09
N VAL A 64 12.04 20.13 -0.22
CA VAL A 64 10.94 19.54 -0.98
C VAL A 64 10.87 20.19 -2.35
N VAL A 65 10.95 19.39 -3.41
CA VAL A 65 10.73 19.81 -4.79
C VAL A 65 9.39 19.23 -5.23
N GLN A 66 8.37 20.09 -5.38
CA GLN A 66 7.09 19.67 -5.95
C GLN A 66 7.20 19.78 -7.48
N VAL A 67 7.36 18.64 -8.11
CA VAL A 67 7.49 18.52 -9.58
C VAL A 67 6.13 18.63 -10.26
N ALA A 68 6.03 19.33 -11.36
CA ALA A 68 4.80 19.51 -12.13
C ALA A 68 4.87 18.85 -13.52
N THR A 69 6.07 18.54 -14.00
CA THR A 69 6.31 17.87 -15.28
C THR A 69 7.28 16.71 -15.10
N GLU A 70 7.32 15.81 -16.07
CA GLU A 70 8.31 14.72 -16.04
C GLU A 70 9.74 15.23 -16.23
N SER A 71 9.94 16.36 -16.96
CA SER A 71 11.25 17.01 -17.07
C SER A 71 11.74 17.57 -15.72
N ASP A 72 10.83 17.99 -14.82
CA ASP A 72 11.23 18.42 -13.48
C ASP A 72 11.76 17.23 -12.66
N VAL A 73 11.14 16.04 -12.81
CA VAL A 73 11.64 14.82 -12.18
C VAL A 73 13.03 14.47 -12.69
N GLN A 74 13.22 14.50 -14.02
CA GLN A 74 14.53 14.24 -14.65
C GLN A 74 15.60 15.22 -14.18
N ALA A 75 15.29 16.52 -14.18
CA ALA A 75 16.20 17.57 -13.73
C ALA A 75 16.58 17.38 -12.26
N THR A 76 15.61 17.06 -11.41
CA THR A 76 15.83 16.87 -9.96
C THR A 76 16.72 15.65 -9.71
N VAL A 77 16.45 14.50 -10.34
CA VAL A 77 17.26 13.27 -10.19
C VAL A 77 18.67 13.48 -10.75
N THR A 78 18.80 14.12 -11.92
CA THR A 78 20.09 14.39 -12.55
C THR A 78 20.96 15.29 -11.66
N LEU A 79 20.37 16.32 -11.10
CA LEU A 79 21.06 17.25 -10.22
C LEU A 79 21.41 16.59 -8.87
N ALA A 80 20.52 15.83 -8.29
CA ALA A 80 20.78 15.05 -7.08
C ALA A 80 21.99 14.11 -7.27
N ASN A 81 22.06 13.42 -8.42
CA ASN A 81 23.20 12.58 -8.77
C ASN A 81 24.50 13.37 -8.94
N ARG A 82 24.45 14.55 -9.58
CA ARG A 82 25.63 15.41 -9.77
C ARG A 82 26.26 15.86 -8.45
N PHE A 83 25.42 16.15 -7.45
CA PHE A 83 25.84 16.61 -6.13
C PHE A 83 25.84 15.49 -5.08
N ASN A 84 25.64 14.23 -5.51
CA ASN A 84 25.56 13.07 -4.62
C ASN A 84 24.56 13.26 -3.45
N ILE A 85 23.42 13.90 -3.71
CA ILE A 85 22.36 14.17 -2.73
C ILE A 85 21.35 13.03 -2.78
N PRO A 86 21.04 12.36 -1.66
CA PRO A 86 19.98 11.36 -1.61
C PRO A 86 18.62 11.98 -1.91
N PHE A 87 17.71 11.18 -2.46
CA PHE A 87 16.35 11.63 -2.75
C PHE A 87 15.33 10.51 -2.52
N LEU A 88 14.08 10.92 -2.30
CA LEU A 88 12.94 10.03 -2.16
C LEU A 88 11.73 10.62 -2.90
N ALA A 89 11.16 9.88 -3.85
CA ALA A 89 9.91 10.26 -4.49
C ALA A 89 8.71 9.96 -3.57
N VAL A 90 7.79 10.90 -3.46
CA VAL A 90 6.61 10.80 -2.59
C VAL A 90 5.36 11.21 -3.36
N ALA A 91 4.38 10.32 -3.44
CA ALA A 91 3.04 10.60 -3.94
C ALA A 91 2.02 10.69 -2.77
N GLY A 92 1.37 9.59 -2.36
CA GLY A 92 0.40 9.57 -1.26
C GLY A 92 0.99 9.66 0.15
N GLY A 93 2.24 9.23 0.33
CA GLY A 93 2.92 9.26 1.65
C GLY A 93 2.37 8.25 2.67
N HIS A 94 1.83 7.11 2.25
CA HIS A 94 1.21 6.10 3.11
C HIS A 94 2.15 5.00 3.61
N GLY A 95 3.26 4.75 2.94
CA GLY A 95 4.20 3.70 3.36
C GLY A 95 4.67 3.87 4.81
N TRP A 96 4.66 2.78 5.57
CA TRP A 96 5.00 2.75 6.99
C TRP A 96 6.23 1.90 7.34
N THR A 97 6.98 1.44 6.35
CA THR A 97 8.23 0.72 6.56
C THR A 97 9.31 1.60 7.19
N THR A 98 10.02 1.06 8.18
CA THR A 98 11.11 1.75 8.87
C THR A 98 12.31 2.03 7.98
N SER A 99 12.45 1.32 6.85
CA SER A 99 13.55 1.57 5.90
C SER A 99 13.55 3.00 5.34
N LEU A 100 12.40 3.69 5.36
CA LEU A 100 12.29 5.11 4.98
C LEU A 100 13.10 6.04 5.89
N ASN A 101 13.28 5.68 7.17
CA ASN A 101 14.07 6.46 8.13
C ASN A 101 15.57 6.45 7.83
N ASN A 102 16.02 5.56 6.92
CA ASN A 102 17.41 5.52 6.48
C ASN A 102 17.78 6.67 5.53
N LEU A 103 16.83 7.53 5.13
CA LEU A 103 17.15 8.77 4.45
C LEU A 103 17.72 9.79 5.45
N PRO A 104 19.05 10.02 5.47
CA PRO A 104 19.70 10.81 6.53
C PRO A 104 19.53 12.32 6.31
N TYR A 105 19.37 12.74 5.08
CA TYR A 105 19.09 14.08 4.54
C TYR A 105 18.75 13.92 3.07
N GLY A 106 18.19 14.93 2.41
CA GLY A 106 18.05 14.87 0.97
C GLY A 106 16.84 15.60 0.42
N ILE A 107 16.51 15.26 -0.83
CA ILE A 107 15.43 15.87 -1.58
C ILE A 107 14.19 14.99 -1.50
N GLN A 108 13.06 15.56 -1.04
CA GLN A 108 11.77 14.97 -1.34
C GLN A 108 11.36 15.39 -2.75
N ILE A 109 11.20 14.44 -3.67
CA ILE A 109 10.57 14.65 -4.97
C ILE A 109 9.08 14.44 -4.79
N ASN A 110 8.34 15.52 -4.59
CA ASN A 110 6.90 15.47 -4.34
C ASN A 110 6.14 15.42 -5.66
N MET A 111 5.48 14.30 -5.91
CA MET A 111 4.85 13.99 -7.20
C MET A 111 3.43 14.53 -7.33
N ARG A 112 2.85 15.15 -6.29
CA ARG A 112 1.41 15.43 -6.19
C ARG A 112 0.84 16.34 -7.29
N LYS A 113 1.65 17.10 -8.00
CA LYS A 113 1.18 17.89 -9.15
C LYS A 113 1.05 17.08 -10.44
N LEU A 114 1.63 15.86 -10.51
CA LEU A 114 1.45 14.93 -11.62
C LEU A 114 0.24 14.02 -11.35
N ASN A 115 -0.95 14.56 -11.18
CA ASN A 115 -2.15 13.87 -10.71
C ASN A 115 -3.26 13.70 -11.76
N THR A 116 -2.97 13.96 -13.02
CA THR A 116 -3.96 13.83 -14.10
C THR A 116 -4.35 12.37 -14.33
N THR A 117 -5.61 12.14 -14.70
CA THR A 117 -6.12 10.84 -15.14
C THR A 117 -7.01 11.04 -16.35
N THR A 118 -6.64 10.41 -17.47
CA THR A 118 -7.35 10.51 -18.74
C THR A 118 -7.56 9.15 -19.37
N LEU A 119 -8.60 8.99 -20.19
CA LEU A 119 -8.76 7.77 -20.99
C LEU A 119 -7.78 7.77 -22.15
N GLY A 120 -7.18 6.62 -22.41
CA GLY A 120 -6.44 6.35 -23.63
C GLY A 120 -7.34 6.23 -24.86
N GLN A 121 -6.72 6.20 -26.01
CA GLN A 121 -7.44 6.09 -27.29
C GLN A 121 -8.30 4.80 -27.33
N GLY A 122 -9.56 4.95 -27.67
CA GLY A 122 -10.52 3.83 -27.70
C GLY A 122 -11.13 3.45 -26.34
N GLY A 123 -10.79 4.16 -25.25
CA GLY A 123 -11.43 4.00 -23.94
C GLY A 123 -11.17 2.65 -23.24
N LYS A 124 -10.20 1.85 -23.72
CA LYS A 124 -9.82 0.55 -23.12
C LYS A 124 -8.65 0.65 -22.15
N THR A 125 -8.03 1.80 -22.08
CA THR A 125 -6.93 2.11 -21.19
C THR A 125 -7.14 3.46 -20.51
N ALA A 126 -6.40 3.70 -19.45
CA ALA A 126 -6.31 5.00 -18.77
C ALA A 126 -4.85 5.37 -18.56
N ILE A 127 -4.51 6.64 -18.79
CA ILE A 127 -3.20 7.21 -18.48
C ILE A 127 -3.32 7.94 -17.17
N VAL A 128 -2.53 7.52 -16.19
CA VAL A 128 -2.54 8.01 -14.82
C VAL A 128 -1.20 8.64 -14.48
N GLY A 129 -1.21 9.83 -13.94
CA GLY A 129 -0.02 10.53 -13.46
C GLY A 129 0.56 9.89 -12.20
N GLY A 130 1.89 9.89 -12.04
CA GLY A 130 2.60 9.26 -10.94
C GLY A 130 2.32 9.84 -9.55
N GLY A 131 1.65 10.98 -9.48
CA GLY A 131 1.20 11.62 -8.25
C GLY A 131 -0.29 11.45 -7.95
N ALA A 132 -1.09 10.82 -8.82
CA ALA A 132 -2.53 10.69 -8.63
C ALA A 132 -2.89 9.82 -7.42
N LEU A 133 -3.87 10.27 -6.64
CA LEU A 133 -4.48 9.46 -5.58
C LEU A 133 -5.58 8.57 -6.16
N GLN A 134 -5.93 7.48 -5.43
CA GLN A 134 -7.06 6.61 -5.76
C GLN A 134 -8.35 7.42 -5.91
N TYR A 135 -8.61 8.34 -4.97
CA TYR A 135 -9.76 9.26 -5.01
C TYR A 135 -9.88 10.00 -6.33
N GLU A 136 -8.78 10.58 -6.81
CA GLU A 136 -8.76 11.38 -8.03
C GLU A 136 -8.97 10.51 -9.27
N ALA A 137 -8.21 9.42 -9.37
CA ALA A 137 -8.24 8.53 -10.53
C ALA A 137 -9.60 7.81 -10.66
N THR A 138 -10.14 7.30 -9.55
CA THR A 138 -11.40 6.56 -9.54
C THR A 138 -12.55 7.44 -10.01
N ARG A 139 -12.67 8.66 -9.48
CA ARG A 139 -13.73 9.59 -9.88
C ARG A 139 -13.59 10.10 -11.30
N ALA A 140 -12.36 10.38 -11.74
CA ALA A 140 -12.10 10.83 -13.11
C ALA A 140 -12.52 9.77 -14.15
N LEU A 141 -12.25 8.50 -13.88
CA LEU A 141 -12.64 7.38 -14.75
C LEU A 141 -14.14 7.09 -14.67
N PHE A 142 -14.70 7.08 -13.46
CA PHE A 142 -16.12 6.80 -13.26
C PHE A 142 -17.01 7.84 -13.96
N ALA A 143 -16.63 9.11 -13.96
CA ALA A 143 -17.31 10.16 -14.71
C ALA A 143 -17.36 9.92 -16.24
N LYS A 144 -16.56 8.96 -16.73
CA LYS A 144 -16.53 8.53 -18.15
C LYS A 144 -17.14 7.13 -18.32
N GLY A 145 -17.84 6.59 -17.31
CA GLY A 145 -18.40 5.25 -17.31
C GLY A 145 -17.37 4.13 -17.26
N LYS A 146 -16.16 4.43 -16.78
CA LYS A 146 -15.03 3.52 -16.69
C LYS A 146 -14.52 3.35 -15.26
N TYR A 147 -13.80 2.25 -15.04
CA TYR A 147 -12.99 2.03 -13.84
C TYR A 147 -11.69 1.28 -14.19
N ALA A 148 -10.74 1.30 -13.31
CA ALA A 148 -9.50 0.53 -13.39
C ALA A 148 -9.27 -0.18 -12.07
N VAL A 149 -8.40 -1.20 -12.07
CA VAL A 149 -8.01 -1.89 -10.84
C VAL A 149 -7.13 -0.95 -10.01
N THR A 150 -7.70 -0.41 -8.94
CA THR A 150 -7.04 0.50 -8.00
C THR A 150 -7.14 -0.06 -6.59
N GLY A 151 -6.36 0.46 -5.64
CA GLY A 151 -6.39 0.02 -4.25
C GLY A 151 -7.68 0.37 -3.51
N LEU A 152 -7.81 -0.10 -2.27
CA LEU A 152 -9.02 0.06 -1.45
C LEU A 152 -8.97 1.29 -0.52
N CYS A 153 -8.00 2.17 -0.59
CA CYS A 153 -7.91 3.34 0.29
C CYS A 153 -7.77 4.61 -0.56
N GLU A 154 -8.76 5.51 -0.51
CA GLU A 154 -8.84 6.68 -1.39
C GLU A 154 -7.66 7.65 -1.29
N CYS A 155 -7.03 7.76 -0.14
CA CYS A 155 -5.92 8.68 0.10
C CYS A 155 -4.54 8.13 -0.27
N THR A 156 -4.43 6.86 -0.63
CA THR A 156 -3.20 6.32 -1.18
C THR A 156 -3.02 6.75 -2.64
N SER A 157 -1.77 6.79 -3.13
CA SER A 157 -1.55 6.98 -4.56
C SER A 157 -1.92 5.71 -5.35
N VAL A 158 -2.23 5.85 -6.63
CA VAL A 158 -2.43 4.70 -7.51
C VAL A 158 -1.10 3.97 -7.75
N VAL A 159 -0.02 4.72 -7.98
CA VAL A 159 1.30 4.17 -8.31
C VAL A 159 1.90 3.35 -7.18
N GLY A 160 1.75 3.77 -5.91
CA GLY A 160 2.36 3.07 -4.77
C GLY A 160 1.93 1.61 -4.67
N PRO A 161 0.64 1.32 -4.48
CA PRO A 161 0.13 -0.05 -4.47
C PRO A 161 0.45 -0.83 -5.75
N LEU A 162 0.32 -0.22 -6.94
CA LEU A 162 0.59 -0.85 -8.23
C LEU A 162 2.02 -1.43 -8.29
N LEU A 163 3.03 -0.70 -7.85
CA LEU A 163 4.42 -1.12 -7.91
C LEU A 163 4.75 -2.34 -7.03
N GLY A 164 3.91 -2.64 -6.03
CA GLY A 164 4.08 -3.80 -5.15
C GLY A 164 3.00 -4.88 -5.30
N GLY A 165 2.06 -4.72 -6.24
CA GLY A 165 0.93 -5.64 -6.41
C GLY A 165 -0.37 -4.90 -6.68
N GLY A 166 -0.96 -4.32 -5.64
CA GLY A 166 -2.20 -3.55 -5.72
C GLY A 166 -3.45 -4.40 -5.59
N HIS A 167 -3.73 -4.86 -4.38
CA HIS A 167 -4.99 -5.49 -4.02
C HIS A 167 -6.18 -4.55 -4.27
N SER A 168 -7.31 -5.12 -4.72
CA SER A 168 -8.47 -4.37 -5.16
C SER A 168 -9.74 -5.16 -5.00
N VAL A 169 -10.86 -4.46 -4.81
CA VAL A 169 -12.19 -5.08 -4.89
C VAL A 169 -12.48 -5.66 -6.28
N LEU A 170 -11.75 -5.22 -7.31
CA LEU A 170 -11.90 -5.68 -8.70
C LEU A 170 -10.94 -6.83 -9.06
N GLN A 171 -10.03 -7.23 -8.15
CA GLN A 171 -9.00 -8.22 -8.50
C GLN A 171 -9.54 -9.60 -8.85
N GLY A 172 -10.70 -9.99 -8.31
CA GLY A 172 -11.35 -11.24 -8.67
C GLY A 172 -11.70 -11.33 -10.15
N GLN A 173 -12.03 -10.20 -10.77
CA GLN A 173 -12.40 -10.09 -12.17
C GLN A 173 -11.21 -9.80 -13.09
N HIS A 174 -10.25 -8.97 -12.63
CA HIS A 174 -9.26 -8.35 -13.52
C HIS A 174 -7.80 -8.56 -13.08
N GLY A 175 -7.54 -9.28 -11.99
CA GLY A 175 -6.19 -9.42 -11.41
C GLY A 175 -5.81 -8.22 -10.53
N TYR A 176 -4.57 -8.20 -10.06
CA TYR A 176 -4.04 -7.09 -9.29
C TYR A 176 -3.89 -5.81 -10.12
N SER A 177 -3.71 -4.67 -9.47
CA SER A 177 -3.46 -3.39 -10.15
C SER A 177 -2.29 -3.49 -11.15
N LEU A 178 -1.19 -4.15 -10.76
CA LEU A 178 -0.04 -4.38 -11.64
C LEU A 178 -0.36 -5.24 -12.87
N ASP A 179 -1.35 -6.14 -12.81
CA ASP A 179 -1.74 -6.99 -13.94
C ASP A 179 -2.44 -6.20 -15.05
N GLY A 180 -2.99 -5.05 -14.66
CA GLY A 180 -3.55 -4.06 -15.57
C GLY A 180 -2.53 -3.14 -16.23
N LEU A 181 -1.27 -3.12 -15.79
CA LEU A 181 -0.23 -2.23 -16.33
C LEU A 181 0.06 -2.57 -17.80
N VAL A 182 0.00 -1.56 -18.67
CA VAL A 182 0.27 -1.64 -20.11
C VAL A 182 1.63 -1.07 -20.45
N SER A 183 1.92 0.13 -19.93
CA SER A 183 3.20 0.80 -20.09
C SER A 183 3.45 1.80 -18.95
N ALA A 184 4.70 2.17 -18.76
CA ALA A 184 5.10 3.18 -17.79
C ALA A 184 6.18 4.10 -18.37
N ARG A 185 6.08 5.40 -18.05
CA ARG A 185 7.15 6.38 -18.26
C ARG A 185 7.93 6.51 -16.96
N VAL A 186 9.20 6.13 -17.00
CA VAL A 186 10.04 5.94 -15.81
C VAL A 186 11.27 6.83 -15.88
N VAL A 187 11.47 7.66 -14.88
CA VAL A 187 12.76 8.32 -14.65
C VAL A 187 13.64 7.36 -13.85
N THR A 188 14.71 6.89 -14.50
CA THR A 188 15.65 5.93 -13.92
C THR A 188 16.60 6.59 -12.91
N ALA A 189 17.40 5.77 -12.22
CA ALA A 189 18.43 6.25 -11.28
C ALA A 189 19.43 7.24 -11.89
N THR A 190 19.62 7.23 -13.22
CA THR A 190 20.49 8.17 -13.93
C THR A 190 19.82 9.50 -14.31
N GLY A 191 18.52 9.67 -14.02
CA GLY A 191 17.74 10.82 -14.47
C GLY A 191 17.22 10.72 -15.90
N LYS A 192 17.50 9.61 -16.62
CA LYS A 192 16.97 9.39 -17.96
C LYS A 192 15.51 8.94 -17.88
N LEU A 193 14.70 9.51 -18.78
CA LEU A 193 13.33 9.04 -18.99
C LEU A 193 13.36 7.87 -19.99
N VAL A 194 12.72 6.77 -19.61
CA VAL A 194 12.52 5.60 -20.46
C VAL A 194 11.07 5.17 -20.44
N GLU A 195 10.63 4.53 -21.50
CA GLU A 195 9.36 3.81 -21.54
C GLU A 195 9.61 2.34 -21.19
N ALA A 196 8.80 1.77 -20.29
CA ALA A 196 8.83 0.36 -19.97
C ALA A 196 7.47 -0.27 -20.35
N SER A 197 7.51 -1.37 -21.09
CA SER A 197 6.34 -2.14 -21.52
C SER A 197 6.75 -3.58 -21.84
N ARG A 198 5.82 -4.43 -22.23
CA ARG A 198 6.14 -5.81 -22.65
C ARG A 198 7.14 -5.87 -23.82
N THR A 199 7.23 -4.83 -24.64
CA THR A 199 8.07 -4.77 -25.85
C THR A 199 9.24 -3.77 -25.77
N LYS A 200 9.25 -2.90 -24.75
CA LYS A 200 10.31 -1.91 -24.52
C LYS A 200 10.82 -2.02 -23.09
N ASN A 201 12.13 -2.19 -22.89
CA ASN A 201 12.72 -2.37 -21.56
C ASN A 201 11.92 -3.41 -20.73
N ALA A 202 11.69 -4.58 -21.34
CA ALA A 202 10.79 -5.59 -20.83
C ALA A 202 11.24 -6.20 -19.49
N ASP A 203 12.52 -6.19 -19.23
CA ASP A 203 13.13 -6.58 -17.96
C ASP A 203 12.83 -5.58 -16.82
N LEU A 204 12.95 -4.27 -17.12
CA LEU A 204 12.49 -3.22 -16.22
C LEU A 204 11.00 -3.31 -15.99
N PHE A 205 10.20 -3.49 -17.06
CA PHE A 205 8.76 -3.64 -16.97
C PHE A 205 8.34 -4.81 -16.05
N TRP A 206 9.04 -5.94 -16.17
CA TRP A 206 8.84 -7.09 -15.29
C TRP A 206 9.13 -6.73 -13.82
N ALA A 207 10.24 -6.03 -13.56
CA ALA A 207 10.65 -5.63 -12.21
C ALA A 207 9.70 -4.59 -11.57
N LEU A 208 9.13 -3.68 -12.39
CA LEU A 208 8.14 -2.71 -11.93
C LEU A 208 6.87 -3.36 -11.38
N GLN A 209 6.56 -4.57 -11.84
CA GLN A 209 5.35 -5.31 -11.47
C GLN A 209 5.61 -6.23 -10.26
N GLY A 210 5.82 -5.65 -9.07
CA GLY A 210 5.99 -6.35 -7.78
C GLY A 210 7.16 -5.83 -6.93
N ALA A 211 8.16 -5.15 -7.55
CA ALA A 211 9.30 -4.58 -6.83
C ALA A 211 9.64 -3.16 -7.34
N GLY A 212 8.68 -2.48 -7.98
CA GLY A 212 8.92 -1.27 -8.75
C GLY A 212 9.46 -0.08 -7.97
N HIS A 213 9.20 -0.01 -6.67
CA HIS A 213 9.76 1.01 -5.77
C HIS A 213 11.31 1.08 -5.77
N ASN A 214 11.95 0.01 -6.22
CA ASN A 214 13.40 -0.12 -6.26
C ASN A 214 14.04 0.28 -7.61
N PHE A 215 13.24 0.64 -8.64
CA PHE A 215 13.76 0.71 -10.00
C PHE A 215 13.63 2.08 -10.69
N GLY A 216 12.77 2.97 -10.16
CA GLY A 216 12.61 4.28 -10.77
C GLY A 216 11.39 5.05 -10.26
N ILE A 217 11.22 6.25 -10.80
CA ILE A 217 10.09 7.13 -10.52
C ILE A 217 9.16 7.10 -11.73
N LEU A 218 7.95 6.57 -11.55
CA LEU A 218 6.93 6.62 -12.60
C LEU A 218 6.32 8.02 -12.65
N THR A 219 6.51 8.70 -13.77
CA THR A 219 5.93 10.03 -14.01
C THR A 219 4.50 9.93 -14.53
N SER A 220 4.23 8.92 -15.35
CA SER A 220 2.90 8.47 -15.75
C SER A 220 2.93 7.00 -16.14
N PHE A 221 1.77 6.37 -16.15
CA PHE A 221 1.64 4.97 -16.55
C PHE A 221 0.26 4.72 -17.16
N GLU A 222 0.20 3.77 -18.08
CA GLU A 222 -1.00 3.34 -18.74
C GLU A 222 -1.49 2.02 -18.13
N VAL A 223 -2.76 1.97 -17.74
CA VAL A 223 -3.42 0.78 -17.19
C VAL A 223 -4.67 0.43 -18.02
N LYS A 224 -5.07 -0.83 -17.98
CA LYS A 224 -6.36 -1.26 -18.55
C LYS A 224 -7.51 -0.55 -17.85
N ALA A 225 -8.47 -0.11 -18.63
CA ALA A 225 -9.74 0.44 -18.17
C ALA A 225 -10.90 -0.39 -18.69
N TYR A 226 -11.92 -0.54 -17.86
CA TYR A 226 -13.07 -1.40 -18.12
C TYR A 226 -14.37 -0.59 -18.03
N ASP A 227 -15.41 -1.03 -18.69
CA ASP A 227 -16.74 -0.44 -18.52
C ASP A 227 -17.28 -0.77 -17.13
N VAL A 228 -17.96 0.17 -16.49
CA VAL A 228 -18.64 -0.07 -15.20
C VAL A 228 -19.89 -0.90 -15.49
N PRO A 229 -19.95 -2.18 -15.10
CA PRO A 229 -21.03 -3.07 -15.50
C PRO A 229 -22.28 -2.92 -14.63
N SER A 230 -22.13 -2.52 -13.36
CA SER A 230 -23.21 -2.50 -12.39
C SER A 230 -22.88 -1.58 -11.20
N THR A 231 -23.87 -1.42 -10.33
CA THR A 231 -23.70 -0.88 -8.98
C THR A 231 -23.32 -2.00 -8.01
N TRP A 232 -22.97 -1.62 -6.77
CA TRP A 232 -22.60 -2.54 -5.71
C TRP A 232 -23.72 -2.71 -4.69
N THR A 233 -23.80 -3.92 -4.14
CA THR A 233 -24.60 -4.26 -2.96
C THR A 233 -23.68 -4.70 -1.84
N ILE A 234 -23.81 -4.11 -0.65
CA ILE A 234 -22.92 -4.40 0.50
C ILE A 234 -23.78 -4.70 1.72
N TYR A 235 -23.57 -5.88 2.32
CA TYR A 235 -24.03 -6.25 3.64
C TYR A 235 -22.90 -6.00 4.63
N SER A 236 -23.09 -5.07 5.56
CA SER A 236 -22.17 -4.81 6.66
C SER A 236 -22.72 -5.46 7.93
N LEU A 237 -21.97 -6.40 8.46
CA LEU A 237 -22.33 -7.25 9.60
C LEU A 237 -21.39 -6.97 10.77
N VAL A 238 -21.91 -7.05 11.99
CA VAL A 238 -21.08 -7.01 13.20
C VAL A 238 -21.34 -8.27 14.01
N PHE A 239 -20.28 -9.01 14.32
CA PHE A 239 -20.34 -10.23 15.11
C PHE A 239 -19.67 -10.05 16.46
N SER A 240 -20.23 -10.70 17.46
CA SER A 240 -19.60 -10.88 18.76
C SER A 240 -18.50 -11.93 18.72
N ASN A 241 -17.69 -11.94 19.74
CA ASN A 241 -16.54 -12.85 19.92
C ASN A 241 -16.91 -14.34 19.86
N ASP A 242 -18.08 -14.75 20.36
CA ASP A 242 -18.56 -16.14 20.34
C ASP A 242 -18.81 -16.68 18.92
N LYS A 243 -18.91 -15.81 17.92
CA LYS A 243 -19.10 -16.20 16.51
C LYS A 243 -17.76 -16.37 15.74
N LEU A 244 -16.61 -16.12 16.36
CA LEU A 244 -15.33 -16.09 15.68
C LEU A 244 -15.06 -17.39 14.90
N GLU A 245 -15.11 -18.54 15.54
CA GLU A 245 -14.77 -19.82 14.88
C GLU A 245 -15.77 -20.17 13.76
N SER A 246 -17.07 -19.95 13.98
CA SER A 246 -18.09 -20.21 12.96
C SER A 246 -17.94 -19.28 11.75
N LEU A 247 -17.62 -18.01 11.99
CA LEU A 247 -17.36 -17.04 10.91
C LEU A 247 -16.10 -17.40 10.11
N PHE A 248 -14.98 -17.65 10.76
CA PHE A 248 -13.74 -17.97 10.07
C PHE A 248 -13.75 -19.34 9.39
N LYS A 249 -14.52 -20.31 9.93
CA LYS A 249 -14.80 -21.57 9.24
C LYS A 249 -15.57 -21.31 7.94
N LEU A 250 -16.62 -20.48 7.99
CA LEU A 250 -17.39 -20.13 6.80
C LEU A 250 -16.52 -19.38 5.77
N ILE A 251 -15.66 -18.45 6.20
CA ILE A 251 -14.72 -17.75 5.31
C ILE A 251 -13.81 -18.76 4.61
N ASN A 252 -13.26 -19.74 5.32
CA ASN A 252 -12.43 -20.79 4.72
C ASN A 252 -13.21 -21.65 3.71
N GLU A 253 -14.51 -21.90 3.92
CA GLU A 253 -15.36 -22.61 2.95
C GLU A 253 -15.50 -21.84 1.64
N PHE A 254 -15.53 -20.48 1.69
CA PHE A 254 -15.54 -19.62 0.51
C PHE A 254 -14.21 -19.63 -0.28
N GLU A 255 -13.09 -19.92 0.38
CA GLU A 255 -11.78 -20.04 -0.30
C GLU A 255 -11.52 -21.46 -0.82
N GLY A 256 -12.28 -22.44 -0.34
CA GLY A 256 -12.21 -23.85 -0.73
C GLY A 256 -13.10 -24.19 -1.95
N PRO A 257 -13.08 -25.45 -2.39
CA PRO A 257 -13.88 -25.92 -3.54
C PRO A 257 -15.37 -26.08 -3.24
N SER A 258 -15.77 -26.04 -1.97
CA SER A 258 -17.16 -26.31 -1.54
C SER A 258 -18.14 -25.22 -1.98
N ILE A 259 -17.68 -24.00 -2.14
CA ILE A 259 -18.51 -22.86 -2.57
C ILE A 259 -17.93 -22.28 -3.86
N LYS A 260 -18.77 -22.29 -4.91
CA LYS A 260 -18.41 -21.60 -6.16
C LYS A 260 -18.51 -20.08 -5.96
N ARG A 261 -17.39 -19.48 -5.53
CA ARG A 261 -17.30 -18.04 -5.31
C ARG A 261 -17.33 -17.26 -6.62
N SER A 262 -18.14 -16.21 -6.69
CA SER A 262 -18.11 -15.26 -7.81
C SER A 262 -16.85 -14.40 -7.78
N ALA A 263 -16.29 -14.08 -8.95
CA ALA A 263 -15.21 -13.11 -9.09
C ALA A 263 -15.61 -11.67 -8.68
N LYS A 264 -16.91 -11.39 -8.62
CA LYS A 264 -17.50 -10.10 -8.18
C LYS A 264 -17.66 -9.99 -6.68
N LEU A 265 -17.42 -11.08 -5.93
CA LEU A 265 -17.59 -11.12 -4.47
C LEU A 265 -16.33 -10.72 -3.74
N VAL A 266 -16.45 -9.75 -2.87
CA VAL A 266 -15.41 -9.29 -1.94
C VAL A 266 -15.88 -9.54 -0.52
N LEU A 267 -15.05 -10.20 0.27
CA LEU A 267 -15.24 -10.47 1.68
C LEU A 267 -14.15 -9.72 2.45
N THR A 268 -14.52 -8.74 3.26
CA THR A 268 -13.54 -7.92 3.98
C THR A 268 -14.07 -7.50 5.34
N GLY A 269 -13.18 -7.26 6.28
CA GLY A 269 -13.56 -6.82 7.62
C GLY A 269 -12.38 -6.50 8.51
N ALA A 270 -12.65 -6.35 9.78
CA ALA A 270 -11.63 -6.14 10.79
C ALA A 270 -12.10 -6.56 12.18
N PHE A 271 -11.15 -6.92 13.02
CA PHE A 271 -11.37 -6.80 14.48
C PHE A 271 -11.22 -5.34 14.84
N ALA A 272 -12.20 -4.79 15.55
CA ALA A 272 -12.20 -3.40 15.97
C ALA A 272 -12.96 -3.23 17.29
N LYS A 273 -12.57 -2.21 18.06
CA LYS A 273 -13.35 -1.80 19.23
C LYS A 273 -14.42 -0.82 18.78
N ILE A 274 -15.69 -1.20 18.89
CA ILE A 274 -16.86 -0.38 18.56
C ILE A 274 -17.73 -0.22 19.82
N PRO A 275 -17.43 0.77 20.69
CA PRO A 275 -18.08 0.89 22.00
C PRO A 275 -19.61 1.02 21.94
N ALA A 276 -20.16 1.52 20.85
CA ALA A 276 -21.60 1.62 20.63
C ALA A 276 -22.28 0.24 20.45
N VAL A 277 -21.50 -0.81 20.09
CA VAL A 277 -22.01 -2.19 19.90
C VAL A 277 -21.62 -3.07 21.10
N ASP A 278 -20.35 -3.06 21.48
CA ASP A 278 -19.81 -3.72 22.68
C ASP A 278 -18.87 -2.74 23.40
N PRO A 279 -19.24 -2.23 24.58
CA PRO A 279 -18.40 -1.26 25.29
C PRO A 279 -17.12 -1.88 25.89
N VAL A 280 -17.08 -3.20 26.03
CA VAL A 280 -15.99 -3.91 26.71
C VAL A 280 -15.08 -4.58 25.72
N ASN A 281 -15.61 -5.42 24.84
CA ASN A 281 -14.85 -6.28 23.97
C ASN A 281 -14.75 -5.74 22.53
N PRO A 282 -13.66 -6.05 21.81
CA PRO A 282 -13.64 -5.88 20.36
C PRO A 282 -14.71 -6.75 19.69
N VAL A 283 -15.20 -6.30 18.56
CA VAL A 283 -16.15 -7.00 17.69
C VAL A 283 -15.49 -7.36 16.37
N ILE A 284 -16.17 -8.19 15.58
CA ILE A 284 -15.76 -8.53 14.22
C ILE A 284 -16.69 -7.80 13.26
N ALA A 285 -16.25 -6.67 12.73
CA ALA A 285 -16.95 -5.99 11.65
C ALA A 285 -16.61 -6.68 10.33
N TYR A 286 -17.60 -7.10 9.56
CA TYR A 286 -17.40 -7.89 8.35
C TYR A 286 -18.37 -7.48 7.24
N SER A 287 -17.87 -7.30 6.03
CA SER A 287 -18.64 -6.85 4.88
C SER A 287 -18.63 -7.89 3.78
N ILE A 288 -19.81 -8.16 3.23
CA ILE A 288 -20.03 -8.95 2.02
C ILE A 288 -20.39 -7.95 0.92
N ALA A 289 -19.42 -7.60 0.09
CA ALA A 289 -19.59 -6.66 -1.01
C ALA A 289 -19.67 -7.41 -2.34
N TYR A 290 -20.69 -7.10 -3.14
CA TYR A 290 -20.93 -7.76 -4.42
C TYR A 290 -21.19 -6.71 -5.49
N GLU A 291 -20.50 -6.82 -6.64
CA GLU A 291 -20.78 -6.00 -7.81
C GLU A 291 -21.97 -6.57 -8.57
N GLY A 292 -23.17 -6.10 -8.24
CA GLY A 292 -24.40 -6.58 -8.80
C GLY A 292 -25.63 -6.30 -7.95
N PRO A 293 -26.79 -6.79 -8.39
CA PRO A 293 -28.06 -6.57 -7.70
C PRO A 293 -28.13 -7.33 -6.37
N GLN A 294 -29.02 -6.87 -5.49
CA GLN A 294 -29.23 -7.44 -4.15
C GLN A 294 -29.53 -8.94 -4.19
N ALA A 295 -30.36 -9.40 -5.11
CA ALA A 295 -30.75 -10.81 -5.19
C ALA A 295 -29.55 -11.77 -5.43
N GLU A 296 -28.51 -11.30 -6.15
CA GLU A 296 -27.28 -12.07 -6.32
C GLU A 296 -26.38 -11.99 -5.09
N ALA A 297 -26.27 -10.81 -4.46
CA ALA A 297 -25.48 -10.59 -3.23
C ALA A 297 -26.04 -11.43 -2.08
N GLU A 298 -27.35 -11.52 -1.95
CA GLU A 298 -28.04 -12.22 -0.87
C GLU A 298 -27.74 -13.71 -0.83
N GLN A 299 -27.51 -14.36 -1.97
CA GLN A 299 -27.11 -15.77 -2.04
C GLN A 299 -25.83 -16.07 -1.25
N TYR A 300 -24.93 -15.10 -1.14
CA TYR A 300 -23.72 -15.18 -0.35
C TYR A 300 -23.95 -14.68 1.07
N ALA A 301 -24.60 -13.52 1.23
CA ALA A 301 -24.82 -12.86 2.51
C ALA A 301 -25.70 -13.69 3.45
N ALA A 302 -26.67 -14.45 2.94
CA ALA A 302 -27.55 -15.30 3.75
C ALA A 302 -26.80 -16.31 4.64
N ARG A 303 -25.64 -16.83 4.17
CA ARG A 303 -24.83 -17.75 4.95
C ARG A 303 -24.18 -17.07 6.17
N PHE A 304 -23.79 -15.81 6.01
CA PHE A 304 -23.20 -15.00 7.08
C PHE A 304 -24.26 -14.50 8.05
N THR A 305 -25.41 -14.06 7.55
CA THR A 305 -26.53 -13.60 8.41
C THR A 305 -27.11 -14.74 9.24
N ALA A 306 -27.08 -15.97 8.73
CA ALA A 306 -27.49 -17.17 9.48
C ALA A 306 -26.61 -17.46 10.71
N LEU A 307 -25.39 -16.90 10.80
CA LEU A 307 -24.56 -16.98 12.00
C LEU A 307 -25.03 -16.11 13.16
N GLY A 308 -26.03 -15.25 12.95
CA GLY A 308 -26.60 -14.38 13.97
C GLY A 308 -25.70 -13.20 14.35
N PRO A 309 -25.43 -12.26 13.43
CA PRO A 309 -24.72 -11.03 13.74
C PRO A 309 -25.48 -10.16 14.73
N LEU A 310 -24.77 -9.35 15.51
CA LEU A 310 -25.35 -8.35 16.42
C LEU A 310 -26.07 -7.24 15.64
N SER A 311 -25.59 -6.91 14.47
CA SER A 311 -26.23 -5.95 13.57
C SER A 311 -25.96 -6.30 12.11
N THR A 312 -26.90 -5.90 11.25
CA THR A 312 -26.83 -6.04 9.80
C THR A 312 -27.29 -4.73 9.16
N THR A 313 -26.45 -4.15 8.32
CA THR A 313 -26.82 -3.00 7.49
C THR A 313 -26.69 -3.37 6.02
N LEU A 314 -27.75 -3.13 5.25
CA LEU A 314 -27.77 -3.34 3.81
C LEU A 314 -27.66 -2.00 3.08
N SER A 315 -26.72 -1.91 2.18
CA SER A 315 -26.56 -0.78 1.26
C SER A 315 -26.62 -1.29 -0.18
N THR A 316 -27.50 -0.73 -1.00
CA THR A 316 -27.74 -1.14 -2.38
C THR A 316 -27.56 0.00 -3.36
N ASN A 317 -27.38 -0.31 -4.65
CA ASN A 317 -27.19 0.67 -5.71
C ASN A 317 -26.01 1.64 -5.48
N ILE A 318 -24.95 1.15 -4.84
CA ILE A 318 -23.79 1.96 -4.52
C ILE A 318 -22.94 2.12 -5.78
N ALA A 319 -22.62 3.34 -6.16
CA ALA A 319 -21.67 3.63 -7.24
C ALA A 319 -20.25 3.21 -6.85
N TYR A 320 -19.45 2.78 -7.81
CA TYR A 320 -18.08 2.31 -7.53
C TYR A 320 -17.24 3.29 -6.68
N PRO A 321 -17.24 4.63 -6.92
CA PRO A 321 -16.50 5.56 -6.08
C PRO A 321 -17.00 5.67 -4.64
N ASP A 322 -18.22 5.25 -4.35
CA ASP A 322 -18.84 5.39 -3.02
C ASP A 322 -18.67 4.15 -2.14
N ILE A 323 -18.16 3.04 -2.71
CA ILE A 323 -17.86 1.83 -1.93
C ILE A 323 -16.84 2.09 -0.82
N TYR A 324 -15.88 2.99 -1.06
CA TYR A 324 -14.84 3.34 -0.08
C TYR A 324 -15.44 3.89 1.21
N LYS A 325 -16.51 4.71 1.10
CA LYS A 325 -17.22 5.24 2.26
C LYS A 325 -17.91 4.13 3.05
N VAL A 326 -18.57 3.20 2.37
CA VAL A 326 -19.27 2.08 3.02
C VAL A 326 -18.29 1.13 3.68
N LEU A 327 -17.11 0.92 3.07
CA LEU A 327 -16.04 0.06 3.57
C LEU A 327 -15.09 0.77 4.55
N GLY A 328 -15.33 2.05 4.88
CA GLY A 328 -14.56 2.79 5.88
C GLY A 328 -13.13 3.17 5.44
N SER A 329 -12.92 3.42 4.15
CA SER A 329 -11.60 3.72 3.56
C SER A 329 -11.60 4.95 2.64
N ASP A 330 -12.63 5.80 2.75
CA ASP A 330 -12.75 7.05 2.00
C ASP A 330 -11.77 8.12 2.48
N ILE A 331 -11.62 9.18 1.69
CA ILE A 331 -10.66 10.26 1.93
C ILE A 331 -10.85 10.99 3.28
N ASN A 332 -12.06 10.96 3.85
CA ASN A 332 -12.39 11.60 5.13
C ASN A 332 -12.27 10.64 6.33
N ASN A 333 -11.96 9.36 6.09
CA ASN A 333 -11.81 8.38 7.15
C ASN A 333 -10.49 8.60 7.91
N HIS A 334 -10.45 8.21 9.20
CA HIS A 334 -9.26 8.35 10.05
C HIS A 334 -8.02 7.65 9.48
N VAL A 335 -8.18 6.58 8.70
CA VAL A 335 -7.07 5.88 8.03
C VAL A 335 -6.33 6.77 7.03
N CYS A 336 -6.97 7.84 6.58
CA CYS A 336 -6.41 8.86 5.70
C CYS A 336 -5.75 10.02 6.44
N SER A 337 -5.85 10.08 7.77
CA SER A 337 -5.21 11.11 8.56
C SER A 337 -3.68 11.04 8.42
N LYS A 338 -3.07 12.21 8.38
CA LYS A 338 -1.61 12.35 8.42
C LYS A 338 -1.14 12.54 9.85
N ASN A 339 0.15 12.33 10.08
CA ASN A 339 0.80 12.51 11.39
C ASN A 339 0.28 11.56 12.49
N GLY A 340 -0.25 10.40 12.13
CA GLY A 340 -0.62 9.36 13.09
C GLY A 340 0.58 8.53 13.55
N ARG A 341 0.54 8.04 14.79
CA ARG A 341 1.44 6.97 15.22
C ARG A 341 0.81 5.64 14.82
N LEU A 342 1.38 5.03 13.81
CA LEU A 342 0.83 3.84 13.17
C LEU A 342 1.96 2.88 12.79
N THR A 343 1.77 1.60 13.06
CA THR A 343 2.54 0.52 12.44
C THR A 343 1.60 -0.62 12.05
N GLY A 344 2.03 -1.44 11.11
CA GLY A 344 1.33 -2.64 10.71
C GLY A 344 2.27 -3.81 10.56
N GLY A 345 1.73 -4.98 10.29
CA GLY A 345 2.50 -6.18 9.97
C GLY A 345 1.63 -7.10 9.13
N GLY A 346 1.93 -7.17 7.84
CA GLY A 346 1.14 -7.94 6.88
C GLY A 346 1.49 -9.42 6.87
N LEU A 347 0.50 -10.24 6.49
CA LEU A 347 0.66 -11.64 6.09
C LEU A 347 -0.31 -11.96 4.95
N THR A 348 0.10 -12.83 4.04
CA THR A 348 -0.82 -13.55 3.17
C THR A 348 -0.91 -15.01 3.60
N LEU A 349 -2.11 -15.56 3.60
CA LEU A 349 -2.37 -16.88 4.17
C LEU A 349 -3.15 -17.76 3.16
N PRO A 350 -2.86 -19.06 3.10
CA PRO A 350 -3.63 -20.00 2.28
C PRO A 350 -5.04 -20.27 2.86
N ALA A 351 -5.16 -20.25 4.19
CA ALA A 351 -6.39 -20.42 4.95
C ALA A 351 -6.23 -19.85 6.36
N TRP A 352 -7.33 -19.57 7.03
CA TRP A 352 -7.35 -19.19 8.44
C TRP A 352 -7.18 -20.44 9.34
N ASP A 353 -6.13 -20.47 10.17
CA ASP A 353 -5.98 -21.44 11.26
C ASP A 353 -6.82 -20.99 12.46
N LEU A 354 -7.92 -21.70 12.76
CA LEU A 354 -8.87 -21.25 13.78
C LEU A 354 -8.24 -21.02 15.17
N PRO A 355 -7.36 -21.93 15.68
CA PRO A 355 -6.61 -21.66 16.90
C PRO A 355 -5.73 -20.40 16.82
N GLY A 356 -5.08 -20.17 15.69
CA GLY A 356 -4.26 -18.99 15.44
C GLY A 356 -5.08 -17.70 15.44
N VAL A 357 -6.21 -17.71 14.76
CA VAL A 357 -7.15 -16.58 14.74
C VAL A 357 -7.69 -16.27 16.15
N ARG A 358 -8.07 -17.31 16.92
CA ARG A 358 -8.54 -17.14 18.33
C ARG A 358 -7.45 -16.53 19.20
N LYS A 359 -6.21 -17.00 19.04
CA LYS A 359 -5.05 -16.45 19.75
C LYS A 359 -4.80 -14.97 19.36
N ALA A 360 -4.83 -14.66 18.06
CA ALA A 360 -4.68 -13.29 17.56
C ALA A 360 -5.77 -12.37 18.10
N PHE A 361 -7.03 -12.83 18.13
CA PHE A 361 -8.14 -12.08 18.70
C PHE A 361 -7.97 -11.83 20.20
N SER A 362 -7.50 -12.82 20.96
CA SER A 362 -7.22 -12.67 22.41
C SER A 362 -6.11 -11.63 22.64
N ILE A 363 -5.03 -11.66 21.86
CA ILE A 363 -3.98 -10.63 21.93
C ILE A 363 -4.55 -9.26 21.59
N PHE A 364 -5.33 -9.17 20.51
CA PHE A 364 -5.97 -7.91 20.08
C PHE A 364 -6.92 -7.33 21.13
N THR A 365 -7.65 -8.19 21.85
CA THR A 365 -8.51 -7.79 22.98
C THR A 365 -7.69 -7.13 24.08
N ASN A 366 -6.57 -7.73 24.46
CA ASN A 366 -5.66 -7.17 25.47
C ASN A 366 -5.03 -5.84 25.01
N VAL A 367 -4.61 -5.78 23.74
CA VAL A 367 -4.05 -4.55 23.15
C VAL A 367 -5.05 -3.41 23.19
N THR A 368 -6.29 -3.65 22.77
CA THR A 368 -7.34 -2.60 22.70
C THR A 368 -8.01 -2.29 24.04
N ALA A 369 -7.77 -3.11 25.08
CA ALA A 369 -8.12 -2.76 26.45
C ALA A 369 -7.22 -1.64 27.01
N ASP A 370 -5.99 -1.52 26.50
CA ASP A 370 -5.11 -0.36 26.78
C ASP A 370 -5.64 0.86 25.99
N PRO A 371 -6.02 1.95 26.67
CA PRO A 371 -6.55 3.15 26.00
C PRO A 371 -5.61 3.75 24.95
N ARG A 372 -4.32 3.54 25.08
CA ARG A 372 -3.33 4.02 24.10
C ARG A 372 -3.56 3.44 22.71
N PHE A 373 -4.05 2.19 22.61
CA PHE A 373 -4.23 1.41 21.39
C PHE A 373 -5.69 1.16 21.01
N ALA A 374 -6.64 1.80 21.66
CA ALA A 374 -8.08 1.52 21.52
C ALA A 374 -8.63 1.69 20.09
N THR A 375 -7.98 2.48 19.24
CA THR A 375 -8.39 2.71 17.84
C THR A 375 -7.72 1.77 16.83
N SER A 376 -6.98 0.77 17.29
CA SER A 376 -6.33 -0.24 16.45
C SER A 376 -7.35 -1.13 15.74
N ALA A 377 -6.95 -1.69 14.59
CA ALA A 377 -7.73 -2.64 13.81
C ALA A 377 -6.85 -3.78 13.30
N LEU A 378 -7.41 -5.01 13.25
CA LEU A 378 -6.78 -6.13 12.58
C LEU A 378 -7.59 -6.44 11.33
N LEU A 379 -6.99 -6.24 10.15
CA LEU A 379 -7.66 -6.37 8.87
C LEU A 379 -7.87 -7.85 8.49
N ILE A 380 -9.03 -8.13 7.90
CA ILE A 380 -9.44 -9.43 7.37
C ILE A 380 -9.86 -9.19 5.92
N GLU A 381 -9.02 -9.58 4.97
CA GLU A 381 -9.22 -9.24 3.55
C GLU A 381 -9.19 -10.52 2.71
N ASN A 382 -10.36 -10.87 2.15
CA ASN A 382 -10.56 -12.05 1.31
C ASN A 382 -11.15 -11.60 -0.04
N TYR A 383 -10.28 -11.25 -0.97
CA TYR A 383 -10.68 -10.88 -2.32
C TYR A 383 -10.84 -12.10 -3.23
N GLY A 384 -11.58 -11.95 -4.34
CA GLY A 384 -11.61 -12.96 -5.39
C GLY A 384 -10.22 -13.17 -6.01
N MET A 385 -9.88 -14.41 -6.33
CA MET A 385 -8.57 -14.77 -6.88
C MET A 385 -8.62 -15.26 -8.35
N GLN A 386 -9.79 -15.28 -8.97
CA GLN A 386 -9.95 -15.82 -10.33
C GLN A 386 -9.13 -15.02 -11.35
N GLY A 387 -9.25 -13.68 -11.35
CA GLY A 387 -8.47 -12.80 -12.21
C GLY A 387 -6.96 -12.84 -11.92
N VAL A 388 -6.59 -12.96 -10.63
CA VAL A 388 -5.18 -13.08 -10.20
C VAL A 388 -4.55 -14.37 -10.72
N ARG A 389 -5.27 -15.51 -10.61
CA ARG A 389 -4.78 -16.84 -11.04
C ARG A 389 -4.80 -17.03 -12.54
N ALA A 390 -5.52 -16.18 -13.29
CA ALA A 390 -5.52 -16.19 -14.76
C ALA A 390 -4.25 -15.59 -15.38
N VAL A 391 -3.43 -14.90 -14.59
CA VAL A 391 -2.18 -14.30 -15.05
C VAL A 391 -1.02 -15.27 -14.85
N ASP A 392 -0.18 -15.44 -15.89
CA ASP A 392 1.05 -16.22 -15.77
C ASP A 392 1.95 -15.61 -14.68
N PRO A 393 2.24 -16.36 -13.59
CA PRO A 393 3.04 -15.84 -12.49
C PRO A 393 4.49 -15.52 -12.87
N ALA A 394 5.03 -16.09 -13.96
CA ALA A 394 6.37 -15.77 -14.45
C ALA A 394 6.44 -14.41 -15.15
N SER A 395 5.29 -13.88 -15.59
CA SER A 395 5.21 -12.61 -16.34
C SER A 395 5.51 -11.36 -15.52
N THR A 396 5.59 -11.47 -14.18
CA THR A 396 5.80 -10.35 -13.24
C THR A 396 6.79 -10.73 -12.14
N ALA A 397 7.34 -9.73 -11.47
CA ALA A 397 8.22 -9.91 -10.31
C ALA A 397 7.46 -10.20 -8.99
N LEU A 398 6.13 -10.14 -9.01
CA LEU A 398 5.32 -10.38 -7.82
C LEU A 398 5.58 -11.80 -7.27
N ALA A 399 5.74 -11.92 -5.95
CA ALA A 399 5.98 -13.19 -5.29
C ALA A 399 4.87 -14.22 -5.59
N LEU A 400 5.23 -15.51 -5.69
CA LEU A 400 4.28 -16.57 -6.00
C LEU A 400 3.23 -16.74 -4.91
N GLU A 401 3.63 -16.55 -3.67
CA GLU A 401 2.79 -16.65 -2.49
C GLU A 401 1.62 -15.68 -2.57
N GLU A 402 1.86 -14.46 -3.07
CA GLU A 402 0.83 -13.44 -3.27
C GLU A 402 -0.26 -13.91 -4.26
N ARG A 403 0.12 -14.64 -5.31
CA ARG A 403 -0.83 -15.17 -6.29
C ARG A 403 -1.54 -16.45 -5.84
N ARG A 404 -0.97 -17.17 -4.87
CA ARG A 404 -1.53 -18.43 -4.35
C ARG A 404 -2.47 -18.21 -3.18
N HIS A 405 -2.09 -17.32 -2.26
CA HIS A 405 -2.78 -17.11 -1.00
C HIS A 405 -3.96 -16.15 -1.17
N PRO A 406 -5.20 -16.59 -0.87
CA PRO A 406 -6.40 -15.77 -1.06
C PRO A 406 -6.66 -14.78 0.08
N ILE A 407 -5.93 -14.90 1.17
CA ILE A 407 -6.15 -14.11 2.38
C ILE A 407 -5.02 -13.11 2.54
N LEU A 408 -5.39 -11.83 2.65
CA LEU A 408 -4.50 -10.77 3.08
C LEU A 408 -4.94 -10.30 4.46
N THR A 409 -4.00 -10.13 5.38
CA THR A 409 -4.28 -9.63 6.73
C THR A 409 -3.17 -8.71 7.21
N SER A 410 -3.50 -7.77 8.07
CA SER A 410 -2.53 -6.90 8.72
C SER A 410 -3.03 -6.45 10.09
N ALA A 411 -2.20 -6.59 11.09
CA ALA A 411 -2.40 -5.92 12.37
C ALA A 411 -2.03 -4.45 12.21
N GLY A 412 -3.01 -3.57 12.05
CA GLY A 412 -2.82 -2.12 12.06
C GLY A 412 -2.97 -1.60 13.49
N LEU A 413 -1.87 -1.17 14.10
CA LEU A 413 -1.90 -0.59 15.44
C LEU A 413 -1.70 0.92 15.37
N TRP A 414 -2.70 1.64 15.87
CA TRP A 414 -2.66 3.10 16.09
C TRP A 414 -2.50 3.37 17.58
N TRP A 415 -1.66 4.36 17.92
CA TRP A 415 -1.53 4.75 19.33
C TRP A 415 -1.43 6.26 19.51
N THR A 416 -1.85 6.73 20.70
CA THR A 416 -1.91 8.15 21.03
C THR A 416 -0.76 8.61 21.92
N ALA A 417 -0.13 7.68 22.65
CA ALA A 417 0.95 8.01 23.58
C ALA A 417 2.24 8.41 22.86
N GLU A 418 2.96 9.34 23.44
CA GLU A 418 4.32 9.71 23.03
C GLU A 418 5.37 8.81 23.71
N GLY A 419 6.58 8.83 23.15
CA GLY A 419 7.73 8.13 23.69
C GLY A 419 8.02 6.77 23.04
N GLU A 420 9.21 6.31 23.28
CA GLU A 420 9.76 5.09 22.67
C GLU A 420 9.07 3.83 23.19
N GLN A 421 8.66 3.79 24.46
CA GLN A 421 8.01 2.61 25.03
C GLN A 421 6.71 2.23 24.31
N ALA A 422 5.85 3.21 24.00
CA ALA A 422 4.61 2.95 23.27
C ALA A 422 4.89 2.41 21.85
N THR A 423 5.95 2.89 21.22
CA THR A 423 6.41 2.40 19.91
C THR A 423 6.89 0.94 20.02
N GLN A 424 7.71 0.62 21.01
CA GLN A 424 8.21 -0.75 21.24
C GLN A 424 7.07 -1.71 21.56
N ASP A 425 6.12 -1.29 22.42
CA ASP A 425 4.89 -2.06 22.72
C ASP A 425 4.10 -2.36 21.43
N ALA A 426 3.90 -1.35 20.57
CA ALA A 426 3.18 -1.53 19.30
C ALA A 426 3.85 -2.58 18.40
N TYR A 427 5.17 -2.53 18.24
CA TYR A 427 5.90 -3.54 17.46
C TYR A 427 5.84 -4.93 18.09
N ALA A 428 5.95 -5.03 19.42
CA ALA A 428 5.84 -6.29 20.12
C ALA A 428 4.44 -6.92 19.91
N TYR A 429 3.39 -6.12 19.98
CA TYR A 429 2.01 -6.58 19.71
C TYR A 429 1.82 -6.98 18.25
N VAL A 430 2.33 -6.22 17.29
CA VAL A 430 2.26 -6.58 15.86
C VAL A 430 2.94 -7.93 15.63
N ARG A 431 4.14 -8.15 16.16
CA ARG A 431 4.83 -9.44 16.05
C ARG A 431 4.01 -10.57 16.67
N ALA A 432 3.50 -10.40 17.88
CA ALA A 432 2.71 -11.43 18.57
C ALA A 432 1.44 -11.80 17.79
N ILE A 433 0.75 -10.82 17.20
CA ILE A 433 -0.43 -11.04 16.35
C ILE A 433 -0.03 -11.76 15.06
N ARG A 434 1.05 -11.33 14.37
CA ARG A 434 1.56 -12.00 13.17
C ARG A 434 1.91 -13.47 13.45
N ASP A 435 2.62 -13.74 14.55
CA ASP A 435 2.98 -15.11 14.93
C ASP A 435 1.75 -15.98 15.23
N ALA A 436 0.74 -15.40 15.85
CA ALA A 436 -0.52 -16.12 16.08
C ALA A 436 -1.23 -16.45 14.76
N LEU A 437 -1.34 -15.48 13.84
CA LEU A 437 -1.98 -15.68 12.52
C LEU A 437 -1.18 -16.64 11.62
N ALA A 438 0.16 -16.66 11.74
CA ALA A 438 1.02 -17.53 10.95
C ALA A 438 1.04 -19.01 11.42
N MET A 439 0.39 -19.35 12.54
CA MET A 439 0.44 -20.72 13.12
C MET A 439 0.08 -21.81 12.11
N GLY A 440 -0.89 -21.56 11.22
CA GLY A 440 -1.28 -22.53 10.19
C GLY A 440 -0.18 -22.74 9.14
N VAL A 441 0.42 -21.65 8.66
CA VAL A 441 1.55 -21.66 7.72
C VAL A 441 2.76 -22.36 8.32
N ASP A 442 3.10 -22.03 9.57
CA ASP A 442 4.24 -22.63 10.26
C ASP A 442 4.06 -24.15 10.48
N LYS A 443 2.83 -24.60 10.81
CA LYS A 443 2.50 -26.03 10.96
C LYS A 443 2.57 -26.80 9.64
N SER A 444 2.19 -26.16 8.51
CA SER A 444 2.25 -26.80 7.19
C SER A 444 3.67 -26.87 6.63
N GLY A 445 4.62 -26.15 7.22
CA GLY A 445 6.00 -26.03 6.72
C GLY A 445 6.13 -25.07 5.54
N GLU A 446 5.06 -24.36 5.17
CA GLU A 446 5.12 -23.30 4.17
C GLU A 446 5.91 -22.09 4.69
N LYS A 447 6.35 -21.23 3.76
CA LYS A 447 7.07 -20.01 4.10
C LYS A 447 6.10 -18.87 4.33
N ARG A 448 6.36 -18.08 5.36
CA ARG A 448 5.59 -16.85 5.60
C ARG A 448 5.83 -15.85 4.45
N HIS A 449 4.78 -15.17 4.02
CA HIS A 449 4.87 -14.10 3.02
C HIS A 449 4.15 -12.85 3.51
N CYS A 450 4.75 -11.70 3.22
CA CYS A 450 4.19 -10.39 3.51
C CYS A 450 4.04 -9.59 2.23
N TYR A 451 2.84 -9.11 1.97
CA TYR A 451 2.57 -8.13 0.91
C TYR A 451 3.47 -6.91 1.09
N VAL A 452 4.32 -6.60 0.10
CA VAL A 452 5.39 -5.58 0.23
C VAL A 452 4.86 -4.20 0.63
N ASN A 453 3.62 -3.86 0.26
CA ASN A 453 3.02 -2.59 0.64
C ASN A 453 2.48 -2.56 2.08
N TYR A 454 2.40 -3.71 2.76
CA TYR A 454 2.05 -3.84 4.17
C TYR A 454 3.26 -4.11 5.07
N ALA A 455 4.46 -4.16 4.49
CA ALA A 455 5.69 -4.36 5.23
C ALA A 455 6.01 -3.19 6.16
N ASN A 456 6.51 -3.50 7.36
CA ASN A 456 6.89 -2.52 8.36
C ASN A 456 8.42 -2.34 8.48
N GLY A 457 9.21 -3.18 7.81
CA GLY A 457 10.66 -3.17 7.80
C GLY A 457 11.30 -4.24 8.69
N GLU A 458 10.53 -5.14 9.28
CA GLU A 458 11.02 -6.31 10.04
C GLU A 458 11.08 -7.59 9.18
N GLU A 459 10.45 -7.56 8.00
CA GLU A 459 10.36 -8.69 7.10
C GLU A 459 11.69 -8.95 6.37
N SER A 460 12.01 -10.23 6.18
CA SER A 460 13.14 -10.62 5.35
C SER A 460 12.86 -10.38 3.86
N LYS A 461 13.89 -10.20 3.06
CA LYS A 461 13.74 -10.01 1.59
C LYS A 461 12.98 -11.16 0.91
N PRO A 462 13.22 -12.46 1.23
CA PRO A 462 12.41 -13.54 0.68
C PRO A 462 10.94 -13.48 1.07
N GLU A 463 10.60 -13.03 2.29
CA GLU A 463 9.21 -12.81 2.69
C GLU A 463 8.50 -11.75 1.84
N LEU A 464 9.23 -10.75 1.32
CA LEU A 464 8.68 -9.68 0.50
C LEU A 464 8.68 -10.00 -1.00
N TYR A 465 9.74 -10.61 -1.50
CA TYR A 465 10.01 -10.74 -2.93
C TYR A 465 9.99 -12.18 -3.46
N GLY A 466 9.61 -13.14 -2.59
CA GLY A 466 9.51 -14.56 -2.93
C GLY A 466 10.74 -15.39 -2.59
N TYR A 467 10.52 -16.68 -2.45
CA TYR A 467 11.53 -17.68 -2.06
C TYR A 467 12.12 -18.41 -3.27
N ASP A 468 11.66 -18.09 -4.48
CA ASP A 468 12.18 -18.61 -5.75
C ASP A 468 13.27 -17.70 -6.35
N ASP A 469 13.59 -17.91 -7.62
CA ASP A 469 14.63 -17.16 -8.35
C ASP A 469 14.31 -15.68 -8.57
N ARG A 470 13.11 -15.19 -8.20
CA ARG A 470 12.70 -13.78 -8.39
C ARG A 470 13.63 -12.81 -7.69
N LEU A 471 13.97 -13.07 -6.43
CA LEU A 471 14.86 -12.18 -5.67
C LEU A 471 16.26 -12.13 -6.31
N ALA A 472 16.78 -13.23 -6.80
CA ALA A 472 18.05 -13.27 -7.51
C ALA A 472 18.01 -12.46 -8.83
N ARG A 473 16.92 -12.63 -9.61
CA ARG A 473 16.69 -11.85 -10.85
C ARG A 473 16.52 -10.37 -10.54
N LEU A 474 15.76 -9.99 -9.52
CA LEU A 474 15.58 -8.60 -9.08
C LEU A 474 16.91 -7.98 -8.65
N THR A 475 17.74 -8.71 -7.91
CA THR A 475 19.07 -8.23 -7.47
C THR A 475 19.99 -7.97 -8.67
N ARG A 476 19.96 -8.82 -9.72
CA ARG A 476 20.71 -8.58 -10.96
C ARG A 476 20.20 -7.34 -11.67
N LEU A 477 18.89 -7.23 -11.91
CA LEU A 477 18.28 -6.07 -12.57
C LEU A 477 18.52 -4.77 -11.80
N LYS A 478 18.52 -4.83 -10.47
CA LYS A 478 18.83 -3.68 -9.62
C LYS A 478 20.24 -3.12 -9.91
N ARG A 479 21.23 -4.00 -10.07
CA ARG A 479 22.61 -3.59 -10.42
C ARG A 479 22.70 -2.97 -11.82
N GLU A 480 21.86 -3.39 -12.74
CA GLU A 480 21.81 -2.87 -14.11
C GLU A 480 21.12 -1.51 -14.16
N TRP A 481 19.94 -1.37 -13.56
CA TRP A 481 19.09 -0.17 -13.64
C TRP A 481 19.39 0.89 -12.57
N ASP A 482 19.93 0.49 -11.43
CA ASP A 482 20.29 1.40 -10.34
C ASP A 482 21.60 0.96 -9.64
N PRO A 483 22.74 1.03 -10.33
CA PRO A 483 24.02 0.54 -9.82
C PRO A 483 24.52 1.26 -8.56
N LYS A 484 24.04 2.49 -8.32
CA LYS A 484 24.34 3.27 -7.10
C LYS A 484 23.36 3.04 -5.97
N ASN A 485 22.35 2.18 -6.17
CA ASN A 485 21.28 1.92 -5.22
C ASN A 485 20.61 3.20 -4.73
N SER A 486 20.26 4.09 -5.64
CA SER A 486 19.59 5.38 -5.35
C SER A 486 18.18 5.19 -4.79
N PHE A 487 17.44 4.17 -5.28
CA PHE A 487 16.10 3.81 -4.83
C PHE A 487 16.15 2.72 -3.74
N ARG A 488 16.69 3.04 -2.56
CA ARG A 488 16.93 2.09 -1.46
C ARG A 488 16.10 2.36 -0.19
N TYR A 489 15.23 3.35 -0.22
CA TYR A 489 14.57 3.81 1.00
C TYR A 489 13.20 3.18 1.27
N TYR A 490 12.67 2.39 0.33
CA TYR A 490 11.42 1.67 0.51
C TYR A 490 11.61 0.18 0.22
N ASN A 491 11.60 -0.63 1.28
CA ASN A 491 11.77 -2.09 1.22
C ASN A 491 12.88 -2.52 0.23
N PRO A 492 14.15 -2.23 0.53
CA PRO A 492 15.23 -2.38 -0.43
C PRO A 492 15.52 -3.85 -0.76
N ILE A 493 15.76 -4.14 -2.06
CA ILE A 493 16.19 -5.45 -2.55
C ILE A 493 17.64 -5.75 -2.16
N VAL A 494 18.51 -4.75 -2.14
CA VAL A 494 19.93 -4.87 -1.80
C VAL A 494 20.32 -3.98 -0.65
#